data_575cde8f606f4ff0537285e14aaa5de3
#
_entry.id   575cde8f606f4ff0537285e14aaa5de3
#
_cell.length_a   1.000
_cell.length_b   1.000
_cell.length_c   1.000
_cell.angle_alpha   90.00
_cell.angle_beta   90.00
_cell.angle_gamma   90.00
#
_symmetry.space_group_name_H-M   'P 1'
#
loop_
_entity.id
_entity.type
_entity.pdbx_description
1 polymer ?
#
loop_
_entity_poly.entity_id
_entity_poly.type
_entity_poly.pdbx_seq_one_letter_code
_entity_poly.pdbx_strand_id
1 'polypeptide(L)'
;GVNAIKKGDVALIWGGAGGLGSMAIQIAKAAGATSIAMVSGEDKFDYCMKLGAKGCINRNEFNHWGMLPHWKDNVGYATWMKGVRAFGAKIWEVLGEKRAPNIVFEHPGETTIPTSIFVCDTGGMVVVCAGTTGYNATVDLRYLWMRQKRLQGSHFANTEQSNQMNELALRGLLDPCLSRAFTYAEIPQAHQLMHDNKHPHGNMAVLVGATDFGQGASGKPPVKLEHPSLPKGDVHNTPHPYPMSEPLPGVAEAEAIKIADDGTQVKDLMHRGIISCAPGDSVGQVAKIMVDNEIHAVVVMDGGKAVGVVSQTDMVLARQGRTSEQARAMKAGDIMTPGCATCDANILLSEPVSLMTGRRMHRLVVTE
;
A
#
# COMPACT_ATOMS: atom_id res chain seq x y z
N GLY A 1 6.85 10.33 16.15
CA GLY A 1 7.35 11.37 15.26
C GLY A 1 6.54 12.66 15.34
N VAL A 2 6.99 13.73 14.72
CA VAL A 2 6.37 15.08 14.76
C VAL A 2 4.91 15.09 14.33
N ASN A 3 4.48 14.04 13.62
CA ASN A 3 3.15 13.90 13.03
C ASN A 3 2.35 12.72 13.61
N ALA A 4 2.76 12.22 14.77
CA ALA A 4 2.04 11.11 15.39
C ALA A 4 0.72 11.58 15.99
N ILE A 5 -0.29 10.70 15.94
CA ILE A 5 -1.53 10.85 16.68
C ILE A 5 -1.23 10.89 18.18
N LYS A 6 -1.93 11.74 18.92
CA LYS A 6 -1.73 11.93 20.36
C LYS A 6 -3.04 11.96 21.12
N LYS A 7 -2.93 11.85 22.44
CA LYS A 7 -4.08 11.93 23.35
C LYS A 7 -4.89 13.20 23.09
N GLY A 8 -6.19 13.02 22.98
CA GLY A 8 -7.14 14.10 22.74
C GLY A 8 -7.32 14.50 21.27
N ASP A 9 -6.55 13.98 20.33
CA ASP A 9 -6.80 14.20 18.90
C ASP A 9 -8.10 13.53 18.45
N VAL A 10 -8.66 14.02 17.37
CA VAL A 10 -9.73 13.37 16.61
C VAL A 10 -9.16 12.87 15.30
N ALA A 11 -9.38 11.59 15.00
CA ALA A 11 -8.98 10.94 13.76
C ALA A 11 -10.21 10.54 12.93
N LEU A 12 -10.29 11.00 11.69
CA LEU A 12 -11.22 10.46 10.69
C LEU A 12 -10.51 9.39 9.89
N ILE A 13 -11.05 8.17 9.88
CA ILE A 13 -10.38 6.99 9.31
C ILE A 13 -11.21 6.44 8.16
N TRP A 14 -10.73 6.62 6.94
CA TRP A 14 -11.34 6.01 5.76
C TRP A 14 -11.18 4.50 5.76
N GLY A 15 -12.20 3.79 5.28
CA GLY A 15 -12.19 2.32 5.20
C GLY A 15 -12.02 1.62 6.55
N GLY A 16 -12.70 2.12 7.59
CA GLY A 16 -12.53 1.68 8.98
C GLY A 16 -12.66 0.17 9.23
N ALA A 17 -13.45 -0.54 8.42
CA ALA A 17 -13.63 -1.98 8.54
C ALA A 17 -12.63 -2.83 7.72
N GLY A 18 -11.76 -2.20 6.95
CA GLY A 18 -10.69 -2.89 6.21
C GLY A 18 -9.44 -3.13 7.04
N GLY A 19 -8.46 -3.84 6.49
CA GLY A 19 -7.23 -4.18 7.21
C GLY A 19 -6.48 -2.97 7.77
N LEU A 20 -6.27 -1.93 6.96
CA LEU A 20 -5.59 -0.71 7.42
C LEU A 20 -6.44 0.10 8.41
N GLY A 21 -7.73 0.27 8.10
CA GLY A 21 -8.64 1.07 8.93
C GLY A 21 -8.84 0.46 10.32
N SER A 22 -8.96 -0.86 10.43
CA SER A 22 -9.08 -1.56 11.71
C SER A 22 -7.85 -1.36 12.60
N MET A 23 -6.65 -1.35 12.02
CA MET A 23 -5.43 -1.03 12.75
C MET A 23 -5.38 0.44 13.16
N ALA A 24 -5.76 1.35 12.26
CA ALA A 24 -5.77 2.79 12.54
C ALA A 24 -6.71 3.16 13.70
N ILE A 25 -7.90 2.52 13.79
CA ILE A 25 -8.83 2.71 14.90
C ILE A 25 -8.19 2.30 16.23
N GLN A 26 -7.55 1.14 16.28
CA GLN A 26 -6.93 0.61 17.49
C GLN A 26 -5.71 1.43 17.91
N ILE A 27 -4.88 1.88 16.96
CA ILE A 27 -3.74 2.77 17.23
C ILE A 27 -4.24 4.11 17.79
N ALA A 28 -5.31 4.68 17.22
CA ALA A 28 -5.92 5.89 17.74
C ALA A 28 -6.40 5.70 19.18
N LYS A 29 -7.09 4.60 19.47
CA LYS A 29 -7.52 4.23 20.82
C LYS A 29 -6.33 4.08 21.78
N ALA A 30 -5.29 3.37 21.38
CA ALA A 30 -4.08 3.18 22.19
C ALA A 30 -3.34 4.50 22.49
N ALA A 31 -3.39 5.45 21.56
CA ALA A 31 -2.86 6.80 21.74
C ALA A 31 -3.76 7.72 22.61
N GLY A 32 -4.95 7.29 23.00
CA GLY A 32 -5.93 8.10 23.72
C GLY A 32 -6.60 9.16 22.83
N ALA A 33 -6.66 8.93 21.53
CA ALA A 33 -7.38 9.75 20.56
C ALA A 33 -8.79 9.19 20.31
N THR A 34 -9.66 10.04 19.79
CA THR A 34 -11.03 9.68 19.38
C THR A 34 -11.05 9.43 17.89
N SER A 35 -11.49 8.26 17.44
CA SER A 35 -11.61 7.94 16.02
C SER A 35 -13.05 7.88 15.55
N ILE A 36 -13.30 8.32 14.31
CA ILE A 36 -14.54 8.16 13.56
C ILE A 36 -14.22 7.31 12.34
N ALA A 37 -14.95 6.23 12.13
CA ALA A 37 -14.74 5.31 11.03
C ALA A 37 -15.64 5.65 9.83
N MET A 38 -15.04 5.84 8.65
CA MET A 38 -15.77 5.91 7.38
C MET A 38 -15.92 4.50 6.81
N VAL A 39 -17.14 4.09 6.53
CA VAL A 39 -17.46 2.75 6.00
C VAL A 39 -18.46 2.84 4.84
N SER A 40 -18.67 1.73 4.13
CA SER A 40 -19.59 1.66 2.99
C SER A 40 -20.96 1.05 3.30
N GLY A 41 -21.26 0.77 4.57
CA GLY A 41 -22.52 0.19 5.01
C GLY A 41 -22.62 0.14 6.53
N GLU A 42 -23.83 0.14 7.04
CA GLU A 42 -24.11 0.10 8.49
C GLU A 42 -23.76 -1.24 9.12
N ASP A 43 -23.76 -2.32 8.33
CA ASP A 43 -23.29 -3.65 8.71
C ASP A 43 -21.90 -3.68 9.32
N LYS A 44 -21.10 -2.63 9.07
CA LYS A 44 -19.71 -2.45 9.54
C LYS A 44 -19.59 -1.65 10.84
N PHE A 45 -20.65 -1.03 11.29
CA PHE A 45 -20.65 -0.12 12.44
C PHE A 45 -20.21 -0.84 13.71
N ASP A 46 -20.88 -1.92 14.06
CA ASP A 46 -20.59 -2.70 15.27
C ASP A 46 -19.12 -3.18 15.31
N TYR A 47 -18.61 -3.60 14.16
CA TYR A 47 -17.23 -4.01 14.05
C TYR A 47 -16.26 -2.87 14.41
N CYS A 48 -16.41 -1.70 13.77
CA CYS A 48 -15.55 -0.55 14.03
C CYS A 48 -15.68 -0.03 15.48
N MET A 49 -16.89 -0.03 16.03
CA MET A 49 -17.11 0.39 17.42
C MET A 49 -16.49 -0.57 18.44
N LYS A 50 -16.53 -1.88 18.19
CA LYS A 50 -15.82 -2.88 19.03
C LYS A 50 -14.31 -2.67 19.04
N LEU A 51 -13.73 -2.22 17.93
CA LEU A 51 -12.31 -1.87 17.85
C LEU A 51 -11.96 -0.57 18.60
N GLY A 52 -12.95 0.26 18.89
CA GLY A 52 -12.79 1.48 19.68
C GLY A 52 -13.08 2.77 18.93
N ALA A 53 -13.73 2.73 17.79
CA ALA A 53 -14.24 3.93 17.15
C ALA A 53 -15.34 4.57 18.04
N LYS A 54 -15.39 5.88 18.12
CA LYS A 54 -16.43 6.65 18.78
C LYS A 54 -17.78 6.48 18.07
N GLY A 55 -17.74 6.34 16.76
CA GLY A 55 -18.87 6.10 15.88
C GLY A 55 -18.43 5.94 14.44
N CYS A 56 -19.42 5.70 13.58
CA CYS A 56 -19.19 5.44 12.16
C CYS A 56 -20.04 6.37 11.31
N ILE A 57 -19.59 6.60 10.08
CA ILE A 57 -20.34 7.33 9.05
C ILE A 57 -20.36 6.45 7.80
N ASN A 58 -21.55 6.20 7.27
CA ASN A 58 -21.72 5.52 6.01
C ASN A 58 -21.50 6.50 4.86
N ARG A 59 -20.42 6.27 4.07
CA ARG A 59 -20.08 7.15 2.94
C ARG A 59 -21.18 7.20 1.87
N ASN A 60 -22.02 6.17 1.77
CA ASN A 60 -23.07 6.07 0.78
C ASN A 60 -24.28 7.00 1.08
N GLU A 61 -24.32 7.63 2.26
CA GLU A 61 -25.28 8.68 2.57
C GLU A 61 -24.95 10.02 1.90
N PHE A 62 -23.78 10.12 1.27
CA PHE A 62 -23.28 11.33 0.64
C PHE A 62 -22.91 11.08 -0.82
N ASN A 63 -23.06 12.09 -1.66
CA ASN A 63 -22.84 12.01 -3.10
C ASN A 63 -21.90 13.11 -3.65
N HIS A 64 -21.21 13.84 -2.78
CA HIS A 64 -20.30 14.94 -3.15
C HIS A 64 -18.86 14.49 -3.39
N TRP A 65 -18.62 13.18 -3.45
CA TRP A 65 -17.30 12.61 -3.68
C TRP A 65 -16.81 12.88 -5.10
N GLY A 66 -15.51 12.92 -5.30
CA GLY A 66 -14.90 13.11 -6.60
C GLY A 66 -14.09 14.40 -6.69
N MET A 67 -13.78 14.77 -7.93
CA MET A 67 -13.01 15.97 -8.22
C MET A 67 -13.78 17.23 -7.79
N LEU A 68 -13.06 18.21 -7.27
CA LEU A 68 -13.64 19.53 -7.00
C LEU A 68 -14.11 20.17 -8.32
N PRO A 69 -15.32 20.71 -8.36
CA PRO A 69 -15.71 21.63 -9.42
C PRO A 69 -14.74 22.82 -9.47
N HIS A 70 -14.50 23.33 -10.67
CA HIS A 70 -13.63 24.51 -10.81
C HIS A 70 -14.19 25.68 -9.97
N TRP A 71 -13.35 26.43 -9.30
CA TRP A 71 -13.75 27.53 -8.39
C TRP A 71 -14.58 28.62 -9.06
N LYS A 72 -14.51 28.77 -10.40
CA LYS A 72 -15.34 29.66 -11.22
C LYS A 72 -16.70 29.06 -11.60
N ASP A 73 -16.89 27.75 -11.41
CA ASP A 73 -18.18 27.11 -11.55
C ASP A 73 -18.99 27.30 -10.27
N ASN A 74 -19.69 28.41 -10.20
CA ASN A 74 -20.42 28.82 -8.99
C ASN A 74 -21.51 27.80 -8.61
N VAL A 75 -22.15 27.12 -9.56
CA VAL A 75 -23.23 26.17 -9.32
C VAL A 75 -22.68 24.84 -8.82
N GLY A 76 -21.72 24.26 -9.55
CA GLY A 76 -21.07 23.02 -9.17
C GLY A 76 -20.35 23.15 -7.83
N TYR A 77 -19.62 24.25 -7.64
CA TYR A 77 -18.91 24.51 -6.40
C TYR A 77 -19.84 24.69 -5.19
N ALA A 78 -20.97 25.41 -5.36
CA ALA A 78 -21.99 25.54 -4.31
C ALA A 78 -22.64 24.20 -3.94
N THR A 79 -22.88 23.35 -4.94
CA THR A 79 -23.44 22.00 -4.76
C THR A 79 -22.46 21.14 -3.96
N TRP A 80 -21.19 21.10 -4.35
CA TRP A 80 -20.15 20.40 -3.61
C TRP A 80 -20.04 20.92 -2.18
N MET A 81 -20.03 22.24 -2.00
CA MET A 81 -19.94 22.89 -0.69
C MET A 81 -21.11 22.52 0.25
N LYS A 82 -22.31 22.37 -0.30
CA LYS A 82 -23.47 21.88 0.45
C LYS A 82 -23.23 20.46 0.97
N GLY A 83 -22.74 19.57 0.10
CA GLY A 83 -22.45 18.18 0.44
C GLY A 83 -21.36 18.03 1.50
N VAL A 84 -20.21 18.72 1.30
CA VAL A 84 -19.08 18.61 2.23
C VAL A 84 -19.38 19.24 3.59
N ARG A 85 -20.23 20.29 3.65
CA ARG A 85 -20.71 20.86 4.92
C ARG A 85 -21.65 19.92 5.65
N ALA A 86 -22.55 19.25 4.93
CA ALA A 86 -23.41 18.22 5.51
C ALA A 86 -22.58 17.07 6.10
N PHE A 87 -21.53 16.64 5.39
CA PHE A 87 -20.60 15.64 5.89
C PHE A 87 -19.85 16.14 7.16
N GLY A 88 -19.36 17.38 7.17
CA GLY A 88 -18.76 17.98 8.35
C GLY A 88 -19.71 18.04 9.55
N ALA A 89 -20.99 18.35 9.32
CA ALA A 89 -22.01 18.33 10.36
C ALA A 89 -22.24 16.91 10.93
N LYS A 90 -22.18 15.88 10.07
CA LYS A 90 -22.27 14.48 10.51
C LYS A 90 -21.07 14.08 11.39
N ILE A 91 -19.88 14.57 11.09
CA ILE A 91 -18.71 14.38 11.96
C ILE A 91 -18.99 14.95 13.36
N TRP A 92 -19.54 16.17 13.45
CA TRP A 92 -19.89 16.79 14.73
C TRP A 92 -20.99 16.04 15.49
N GLU A 93 -21.98 15.56 14.78
CA GLU A 93 -23.05 14.71 15.33
C GLU A 93 -22.47 13.47 16.00
N VAL A 94 -21.59 12.75 15.30
CA VAL A 94 -20.94 11.53 15.81
C VAL A 94 -20.04 11.84 17.01
N LEU A 95 -19.35 12.98 17.00
CA LEU A 95 -18.52 13.43 18.12
C LEU A 95 -19.36 13.89 19.33
N GLY A 96 -20.55 14.41 19.10
CA GLY A 96 -21.36 15.12 20.09
C GLY A 96 -20.89 16.56 20.37
N GLU A 97 -19.93 17.06 19.57
CA GLU A 97 -19.36 18.42 19.70
C GLU A 97 -18.92 18.97 18.32
N LYS A 98 -18.89 20.29 18.18
CA LYS A 98 -18.41 20.97 16.97
C LYS A 98 -16.88 20.99 16.92
N ARG A 99 -16.31 19.89 16.53
CA ARG A 99 -14.86 19.70 16.43
C ARG A 99 -14.49 19.03 15.12
N ALA A 100 -13.40 19.48 14.52
CA ALA A 100 -12.87 18.91 13.28
C ALA A 100 -11.78 17.85 13.57
N PRO A 101 -11.54 16.90 12.66
CA PRO A 101 -10.48 15.91 12.79
C PRO A 101 -9.09 16.56 12.71
N ASN A 102 -8.23 16.29 13.70
CA ASN A 102 -6.84 16.71 13.68
C ASN A 102 -6.03 15.90 12.67
N ILE A 103 -6.42 14.64 12.46
CA ILE A 103 -5.79 13.74 11.51
C ILE A 103 -6.91 13.08 10.67
N VAL A 104 -6.70 13.04 9.36
CA VAL A 104 -7.50 12.24 8.44
C VAL A 104 -6.59 11.15 7.87
N PHE A 105 -6.91 9.89 8.17
CA PHE A 105 -6.25 8.74 7.59
C PHE A 105 -6.91 8.40 6.26
N GLU A 106 -6.21 8.67 5.17
CA GLU A 106 -6.72 8.68 3.80
C GLU A 106 -6.06 7.60 2.97
N HIS A 107 -6.86 6.78 2.28
CA HIS A 107 -6.35 5.80 1.31
C HIS A 107 -7.22 5.66 0.03
N PRO A 108 -8.48 6.12 -0.04
CA PRO A 108 -9.21 6.14 -1.31
C PRO A 108 -8.53 7.05 -2.34
N GLY A 109 -8.08 8.22 -1.95
CA GLY A 109 -7.32 9.09 -2.83
C GLY A 109 -8.17 10.07 -3.62
N GLU A 110 -8.21 9.91 -4.94
CA GLU A 110 -8.76 10.88 -5.89
C GLU A 110 -10.14 11.41 -5.51
N THR A 111 -11.05 10.53 -5.13
CA THR A 111 -12.45 10.91 -4.88
C THR A 111 -12.69 11.54 -3.52
N THR A 112 -11.79 11.37 -2.55
CA THR A 112 -12.03 11.75 -1.15
C THR A 112 -11.08 12.82 -0.62
N ILE A 113 -9.89 12.99 -1.19
CA ILE A 113 -8.90 13.99 -0.77
C ILE A 113 -9.48 15.41 -0.71
N PRO A 114 -10.30 15.90 -1.66
CA PRO A 114 -10.88 17.22 -1.57
C PRO A 114 -11.69 17.42 -0.28
N THR A 115 -12.51 16.44 0.04
CA THR A 115 -13.33 16.42 1.25
C THR A 115 -12.48 16.28 2.51
N SER A 116 -11.50 15.37 2.50
CA SER A 116 -10.58 15.15 3.61
C SER A 116 -9.80 16.41 3.98
N ILE A 117 -9.34 17.16 2.99
CA ILE A 117 -8.69 18.45 3.21
C ILE A 117 -9.67 19.48 3.77
N PHE A 118 -10.91 19.52 3.26
CA PHE A 118 -11.89 20.47 3.75
C PHE A 118 -12.24 20.25 5.22
N VAL A 119 -12.56 19.01 5.63
CA VAL A 119 -13.03 18.70 6.99
C VAL A 119 -11.89 18.63 8.02
N CYS A 120 -10.66 18.45 7.60
CA CYS A 120 -9.50 18.44 8.49
C CYS A 120 -9.38 19.76 9.25
N ASP A 121 -8.98 19.71 10.51
CA ASP A 121 -8.85 20.89 11.37
C ASP A 121 -7.74 21.85 10.90
N THR A 122 -7.77 23.08 11.42
CA THR A 122 -6.67 24.04 11.25
C THR A 122 -5.39 23.47 11.86
N GLY A 123 -4.29 23.53 11.11
CA GLY A 123 -3.02 22.90 11.49
C GLY A 123 -3.03 21.37 11.45
N GLY A 124 -4.17 20.76 11.11
CA GLY A 124 -4.31 19.30 11.02
C GLY A 124 -3.60 18.69 9.82
N MET A 125 -3.69 17.38 9.70
CA MET A 125 -2.96 16.62 8.68
C MET A 125 -3.84 15.57 8.00
N VAL A 126 -3.81 15.54 6.67
CA VAL A 126 -4.33 14.44 5.87
C VAL A 126 -3.16 13.53 5.51
N VAL A 127 -3.17 12.29 5.99
CA VAL A 127 -2.12 11.29 5.73
C VAL A 127 -2.59 10.35 4.65
N VAL A 128 -1.89 10.30 3.53
CA VAL A 128 -2.23 9.51 2.35
C VAL A 128 -1.27 8.34 2.21
N CYS A 129 -1.79 7.12 2.19
CA CYS A 129 -0.98 5.90 2.04
C CYS A 129 -1.33 5.07 0.80
N ALA A 130 -2.38 5.44 0.06
CA ALA A 130 -2.81 4.76 -1.16
C ALA A 130 -3.69 5.68 -2.02
N GLY A 131 -4.13 5.19 -3.18
CA GLY A 131 -5.01 5.89 -4.11
C GLY A 131 -5.95 4.88 -4.80
N THR A 132 -6.79 4.19 -4.02
CA THR A 132 -7.64 3.10 -4.53
C THR A 132 -8.74 3.56 -5.50
N THR A 133 -9.06 4.85 -5.51
CA THR A 133 -10.04 5.44 -6.45
C THR A 133 -9.38 6.25 -7.58
N GLY A 134 -8.06 6.31 -7.60
CA GLY A 134 -7.28 7.08 -8.58
C GLY A 134 -6.21 7.96 -7.93
N TYR A 135 -5.37 8.57 -8.78
CA TYR A 135 -4.16 9.28 -8.36
C TYR A 135 -4.21 10.79 -8.61
N ASN A 136 -5.22 11.29 -9.34
CA ASN A 136 -5.30 12.69 -9.77
C ASN A 136 -6.28 13.51 -8.92
N ALA A 137 -6.01 13.63 -7.63
CA ALA A 137 -6.88 14.38 -6.72
C ALA A 137 -6.77 15.90 -6.95
N THR A 138 -7.91 16.59 -6.95
CA THR A 138 -7.98 18.06 -6.98
C THR A 138 -7.92 18.63 -5.57
N VAL A 139 -7.28 19.77 -5.39
CA VAL A 139 -7.13 20.45 -4.10
C VAL A 139 -7.48 21.93 -4.25
N ASP A 140 -8.39 22.43 -3.41
CA ASP A 140 -8.55 23.85 -3.24
C ASP A 140 -7.48 24.39 -2.27
N LEU A 141 -6.49 25.03 -2.82
CA LEU A 141 -5.35 25.54 -2.06
C LEU A 141 -5.74 26.47 -0.93
N ARG A 142 -6.88 27.18 -1.04
CA ARG A 142 -7.37 28.08 0.02
C ARG A 142 -7.62 27.33 1.31
N TYR A 143 -8.19 26.13 1.24
CA TYR A 143 -8.42 25.29 2.43
C TYR A 143 -7.13 24.67 2.96
N LEU A 144 -6.09 24.56 2.19
CA LEU A 144 -4.80 24.05 2.61
C LEU A 144 -3.97 25.13 3.31
N TRP A 145 -3.62 26.25 2.58
CA TRP A 145 -2.69 27.24 3.16
C TRP A 145 -3.33 28.13 4.21
N MET A 146 -4.57 28.63 3.99
CA MET A 146 -5.21 29.54 4.94
C MET A 146 -5.49 28.88 6.30
N ARG A 147 -5.56 27.56 6.33
CA ARG A 147 -5.76 26.76 7.54
C ARG A 147 -4.50 26.02 7.97
N GLN A 148 -3.36 26.30 7.36
CA GLN A 148 -2.05 25.72 7.70
C GLN A 148 -2.09 24.19 7.79
N LYS A 149 -2.91 23.54 6.96
CA LYS A 149 -3.06 22.08 6.93
C LYS A 149 -1.90 21.44 6.19
N ARG A 150 -1.69 20.17 6.46
CA ARG A 150 -0.65 19.37 5.82
C ARG A 150 -1.30 18.24 5.03
N LEU A 151 -0.79 18.00 3.83
CA LEU A 151 -1.05 16.78 3.05
C LEU A 151 0.26 15.98 3.05
N GLN A 152 0.25 14.84 3.72
CA GLN A 152 1.45 14.05 3.99
C GLN A 152 1.34 12.67 3.36
N GLY A 153 2.23 12.35 2.44
CA GLY A 153 2.41 10.98 1.95
C GLY A 153 3.02 10.08 3.04
N SER A 154 2.55 8.85 3.11
CA SER A 154 3.07 7.82 4.00
C SER A 154 3.37 6.57 3.19
N HIS A 155 4.61 6.10 3.28
CA HIS A 155 5.07 4.91 2.57
C HIS A 155 6.04 4.13 3.46
N PHE A 156 5.67 2.89 3.76
CA PHE A 156 6.39 2.01 4.67
C PHE A 156 6.60 2.57 6.10
N ALA A 157 7.19 1.75 6.93
CA ALA A 157 7.61 2.08 8.28
C ALA A 157 9.11 1.79 8.43
N ASN A 158 9.80 2.61 9.21
CA ASN A 158 11.17 2.29 9.61
C ASN A 158 11.18 1.26 10.75
N THR A 159 12.37 0.77 11.11
CA THR A 159 12.55 -0.25 12.15
C THR A 159 11.99 0.18 13.50
N GLU A 160 12.17 1.44 13.89
CA GLU A 160 11.66 1.97 15.15
C GLU A 160 10.13 1.95 15.20
N GLN A 161 9.48 2.41 14.14
CA GLN A 161 8.01 2.40 14.03
C GLN A 161 7.45 0.98 14.03
N SER A 162 8.13 0.04 13.36
CA SER A 162 7.76 -1.37 13.34
C SER A 162 7.89 -1.99 14.74
N ASN A 163 8.97 -1.68 15.48
CA ASN A 163 9.14 -2.14 16.84
C ASN A 163 8.07 -1.57 17.79
N GLN A 164 7.75 -0.28 17.68
CA GLN A 164 6.67 0.34 18.45
C GLN A 164 5.31 -0.33 18.20
N MET A 165 5.01 -0.69 16.94
CA MET A 165 3.80 -1.44 16.62
C MET A 165 3.82 -2.84 17.22
N ASN A 166 4.95 -3.53 17.16
CA ASN A 166 5.12 -4.84 17.79
C ASN A 166 4.91 -4.78 19.33
N GLU A 167 5.41 -3.73 19.98
CA GLU A 167 5.17 -3.52 21.41
C GLU A 167 3.70 -3.35 21.75
N LEU A 168 2.95 -2.59 20.93
CA LEU A 168 1.51 -2.46 21.11
C LEU A 168 0.80 -3.81 20.95
N ALA A 169 1.21 -4.61 19.97
CA ALA A 169 0.66 -5.95 19.76
C ALA A 169 0.98 -6.89 20.93
N LEU A 170 2.23 -6.92 21.40
CA LEU A 170 2.65 -7.74 22.56
C LEU A 170 1.94 -7.35 23.85
N ARG A 171 1.58 -6.08 24.01
CA ARG A 171 0.79 -5.59 25.14
C ARG A 171 -0.71 -5.89 24.98
N GLY A 172 -1.14 -6.54 23.91
CA GLY A 172 -2.55 -6.85 23.65
C GLY A 172 -3.41 -5.62 23.32
N LEU A 173 -2.79 -4.51 22.89
CA LEU A 173 -3.48 -3.28 22.52
C LEU A 173 -3.90 -3.26 21.06
N LEU A 174 -3.36 -4.18 20.25
CA LEU A 174 -3.72 -4.38 18.86
C LEU A 174 -4.19 -5.81 18.65
N ASP A 175 -5.39 -5.97 18.15
CA ASP A 175 -5.91 -7.21 17.61
C ASP A 175 -5.56 -7.25 16.11
N PRO A 176 -4.91 -8.29 15.58
CA PRO A 176 -4.62 -8.41 14.16
C PRO A 176 -5.89 -8.44 13.29
N CYS A 177 -7.06 -8.53 13.90
CA CYS A 177 -8.36 -8.57 13.22
C CYS A 177 -8.42 -9.69 12.18
N LEU A 178 -7.84 -10.84 12.50
CA LEU A 178 -7.85 -12.00 11.61
C LEU A 178 -9.28 -12.50 11.45
N SER A 179 -9.81 -12.39 10.25
CA SER A 179 -11.18 -12.77 9.91
C SER A 179 -11.25 -14.16 9.29
N ARG A 180 -10.27 -14.50 8.46
CA ARG A 180 -10.18 -15.80 7.81
C ARG A 180 -8.74 -16.16 7.49
N ALA A 181 -8.38 -17.43 7.69
CA ALA A 181 -7.14 -17.98 7.20
C ALA A 181 -7.41 -18.95 6.04
N PHE A 182 -6.47 -19.00 5.13
CA PHE A 182 -6.49 -19.83 3.93
C PHE A 182 -5.26 -20.71 3.89
N THR A 183 -5.37 -21.87 3.28
CA THR A 183 -4.23 -22.68 2.88
C THR A 183 -3.55 -22.08 1.66
N TYR A 184 -2.36 -22.54 1.33
CA TYR A 184 -1.63 -22.07 0.15
C TYR A 184 -2.42 -22.32 -1.16
N ALA A 185 -3.15 -23.44 -1.24
CA ALA A 185 -3.97 -23.79 -2.39
C ALA A 185 -5.21 -22.87 -2.56
N GLU A 186 -5.65 -22.21 -1.49
CA GLU A 186 -6.82 -21.33 -1.49
C GLU A 186 -6.49 -19.85 -1.79
N ILE A 187 -5.23 -19.51 -2.09
CA ILE A 187 -4.81 -18.14 -2.44
C ILE A 187 -5.66 -17.54 -3.57
N PRO A 188 -5.94 -18.26 -4.68
CA PRO A 188 -6.80 -17.70 -5.74
C PRO A 188 -8.19 -17.32 -5.23
N GLN A 189 -8.78 -18.11 -4.34
CA GLN A 189 -10.08 -17.82 -3.72
C GLN A 189 -10.01 -16.57 -2.84
N ALA A 190 -8.94 -16.40 -2.06
CA ALA A 190 -8.76 -15.21 -1.25
C ALA A 190 -8.69 -13.93 -2.11
N HIS A 191 -7.95 -13.98 -3.21
CA HIS A 191 -7.88 -12.88 -4.18
C HIS A 191 -9.24 -12.60 -4.84
N GLN A 192 -10.00 -13.65 -5.20
CA GLN A 192 -11.32 -13.49 -5.79
C GLN A 192 -12.29 -12.79 -4.83
N LEU A 193 -12.26 -13.17 -3.55
CA LEU A 193 -13.07 -12.49 -2.51
C LEU A 193 -12.73 -11.01 -2.39
N MET A 194 -11.45 -10.65 -2.48
CA MET A 194 -11.00 -9.24 -2.45
C MET A 194 -11.47 -8.51 -3.71
N HIS A 195 -11.30 -9.10 -4.87
CA HIS A 195 -11.73 -8.52 -6.16
C HIS A 195 -13.23 -8.24 -6.17
N ASP A 196 -14.03 -9.18 -5.68
CA ASP A 196 -15.49 -9.07 -5.65
C ASP A 196 -16.01 -8.20 -4.50
N ASN A 197 -15.12 -7.63 -3.67
CA ASN A 197 -15.47 -6.91 -2.44
C ASN A 197 -16.38 -7.73 -1.49
N LYS A 198 -16.17 -9.05 -1.48
CA LYS A 198 -16.88 -10.03 -0.64
C LYS A 198 -16.01 -10.58 0.49
N HIS A 199 -14.80 -10.02 0.65
CA HIS A 199 -13.92 -10.41 1.74
C HIS A 199 -14.51 -10.01 3.11
N PRO A 200 -14.25 -10.79 4.16
CA PRO A 200 -14.68 -10.46 5.51
C PRO A 200 -13.99 -9.19 6.04
N HIS A 201 -14.56 -8.58 7.07
CA HIS A 201 -13.96 -7.41 7.73
C HIS A 201 -12.61 -7.77 8.35
N GLY A 202 -11.70 -6.81 8.42
CA GLY A 202 -10.37 -7.02 8.97
C GLY A 202 -9.38 -7.61 7.97
N ASN A 203 -8.58 -8.55 8.41
CA ASN A 203 -7.46 -9.12 7.66
C ASN A 203 -7.69 -10.59 7.36
N MET A 204 -7.31 -11.01 6.16
CA MET A 204 -7.19 -12.41 5.78
C MET A 204 -5.72 -12.84 5.85
N ALA A 205 -5.45 -14.08 6.22
CA ALA A 205 -4.11 -14.64 6.29
C ALA A 205 -3.99 -15.94 5.50
N VAL A 206 -2.78 -16.26 5.06
CA VAL A 206 -2.43 -17.53 4.44
C VAL A 206 -1.50 -18.28 5.36
N LEU A 207 -1.80 -19.56 5.64
CA LEU A 207 -0.94 -20.43 6.41
C LEU A 207 0.20 -20.95 5.52
N VAL A 208 1.40 -20.43 5.73
CA VAL A 208 2.60 -20.85 4.99
C VAL A 208 3.41 -21.79 5.88
N GLY A 209 3.19 -23.11 5.70
CA GLY A 209 3.86 -24.13 6.49
C GLY A 209 3.42 -24.23 7.95
N ALA A 210 2.38 -23.51 8.36
CA ALA A 210 1.76 -23.63 9.68
C ALA A 210 0.59 -24.63 9.63
N THR A 211 0.44 -25.44 10.67
CA THR A 211 -0.65 -26.42 10.79
C THR A 211 -1.85 -25.84 11.53
N ASP A 212 -1.64 -24.82 12.36
CA ASP A 212 -2.67 -24.23 13.19
C ASP A 212 -2.76 -22.71 13.00
N PHE A 213 -3.94 -22.17 13.25
CA PHE A 213 -4.16 -20.74 13.34
C PHE A 213 -3.39 -20.19 14.54
N GLY A 214 -2.51 -19.23 14.32
CA GLY A 214 -1.79 -18.56 15.38
C GLY A 214 -2.74 -17.98 16.43
N GLN A 215 -2.30 -17.94 17.67
CA GLN A 215 -3.00 -17.22 18.71
C GLN A 215 -2.80 -15.71 18.51
N GLY A 216 -3.82 -14.91 18.82
CA GLY A 216 -3.69 -13.44 18.82
C GLY A 216 -2.59 -12.97 19.76
N ALA A 217 -2.10 -11.75 19.57
CA ALA A 217 -1.02 -11.15 20.34
C ALA A 217 -1.27 -11.15 21.88
N SER A 218 -2.52 -11.23 22.31
CA SER A 218 -2.95 -11.33 23.71
C SER A 218 -2.93 -12.76 24.26
N GLY A 219 -2.52 -13.78 23.48
CA GLY A 219 -2.67 -15.19 23.82
C GLY A 219 -4.13 -15.69 23.82
N LYS A 220 -5.08 -14.82 23.49
CA LYS A 220 -6.47 -15.20 23.29
C LYS A 220 -6.64 -15.72 21.86
N PRO A 221 -7.51 -16.74 21.65
CA PRO A 221 -7.84 -17.14 20.31
C PRO A 221 -8.35 -15.92 19.53
N PRO A 222 -8.03 -15.79 18.23
CA PRO A 222 -8.57 -14.72 17.41
C PRO A 222 -10.09 -14.70 17.57
N VAL A 223 -10.67 -13.51 17.70
CA VAL A 223 -12.12 -13.37 17.76
C VAL A 223 -12.67 -14.00 16.49
N LYS A 224 -13.31 -15.15 16.60
CA LYS A 224 -14.06 -15.74 15.50
C LYS A 224 -15.23 -14.78 15.23
N LEU A 225 -15.04 -13.91 14.27
CA LEU A 225 -16.17 -13.24 13.67
C LEU A 225 -16.95 -14.36 12.96
N GLU A 226 -18.13 -14.70 13.48
CA GLU A 226 -19.01 -15.65 12.81
C GLU A 226 -19.41 -15.04 11.46
N HIS A 227 -18.77 -15.54 10.41
CA HIS A 227 -19.18 -15.24 9.06
C HIS A 227 -20.19 -16.30 8.62
N PRO A 228 -21.28 -15.88 7.96
CA PRO A 228 -22.14 -16.84 7.30
C PRO A 228 -21.25 -17.70 6.38
N SER A 229 -21.34 -19.01 6.55
CA SER A 229 -20.62 -19.97 5.71
C SER A 229 -20.91 -19.64 4.25
N LEU A 230 -19.85 -19.35 3.49
CA LEU A 230 -19.97 -19.28 2.03
C LEU A 230 -20.52 -20.62 1.56
N PRO A 231 -21.48 -20.64 0.63
CA PRO A 231 -21.95 -21.88 0.06
C PRO A 231 -20.75 -22.67 -0.45
N LYS A 232 -20.67 -23.93 -0.10
CA LYS A 232 -19.68 -24.88 -0.64
C LYS A 232 -19.99 -25.08 -2.12
N GLY A 233 -19.59 -24.12 -2.96
CA GLY A 233 -19.58 -24.28 -4.40
C GLY A 233 -18.31 -25.01 -4.80
N ASP A 234 -18.46 -25.95 -5.69
CA ASP A 234 -17.35 -26.70 -6.29
C ASP A 234 -16.45 -25.72 -7.06
N VAL A 235 -15.37 -25.27 -6.42
CA VAL A 235 -14.47 -24.22 -6.97
C VAL A 235 -13.58 -24.80 -8.09
N HIS A 236 -13.63 -26.12 -8.30
CA HIS A 236 -12.78 -26.80 -9.28
C HIS A 236 -13.28 -26.74 -10.73
N ASN A 237 -14.48 -26.20 -11.00
CA ASN A 237 -15.08 -26.28 -12.34
C ASN A 237 -15.66 -24.96 -12.88
N THR A 238 -15.39 -23.83 -12.27
CA THR A 238 -15.65 -22.55 -12.95
C THR A 238 -14.44 -22.22 -13.83
N PRO A 239 -14.63 -22.13 -15.17
CA PRO A 239 -13.57 -21.60 -16.03
C PRO A 239 -13.16 -20.25 -15.47
N HIS A 240 -11.87 -20.02 -15.33
CA HIS A 240 -11.33 -18.71 -14.97
C HIS A 240 -11.93 -17.72 -15.98
N PRO A 241 -12.66 -16.67 -15.56
CA PRO A 241 -13.35 -15.79 -16.51
C PRO A 241 -12.38 -15.04 -17.43
N TYR A 242 -11.08 -15.11 -17.15
CA TYR A 242 -10.03 -14.58 -17.99
C TYR A 242 -8.94 -15.64 -18.17
N PRO A 243 -8.68 -16.09 -19.41
CA PRO A 243 -7.48 -16.87 -19.70
C PRO A 243 -6.26 -16.02 -19.30
N MET A 244 -5.29 -16.66 -18.64
CA MET A 244 -4.05 -16.02 -18.14
C MET A 244 -3.22 -15.33 -19.24
N SER A 245 -3.67 -15.32 -20.48
CA SER A 245 -3.03 -14.77 -21.67
C SER A 245 -3.73 -13.54 -22.25
N GLU A 246 -4.91 -13.15 -21.75
CA GLU A 246 -5.59 -11.94 -22.24
C GLU A 246 -5.46 -10.78 -21.27
N PRO A 247 -5.24 -9.55 -21.78
CA PRO A 247 -5.27 -8.34 -20.95
C PRO A 247 -6.64 -8.17 -20.31
N LEU A 248 -6.67 -7.71 -19.05
CA LEU A 248 -7.92 -7.40 -18.35
C LEU A 248 -8.78 -6.45 -19.20
N PRO A 249 -10.09 -6.71 -19.42
CA PRO A 249 -10.97 -5.80 -20.14
C PRO A 249 -11.04 -4.46 -19.39
N GLY A 250 -10.70 -3.38 -20.08
CA GLY A 250 -10.64 -2.03 -19.51
C GLY A 250 -9.23 -1.55 -19.16
N VAL A 251 -8.21 -2.42 -19.13
CA VAL A 251 -6.88 -2.03 -19.55
C VAL A 251 -6.97 -2.06 -21.08
N ALA A 252 -7.36 -0.94 -21.71
CA ALA A 252 -6.96 -0.69 -23.08
C ALA A 252 -5.54 -1.22 -23.18
N GLU A 253 -5.23 -2.07 -24.15
CA GLU A 253 -3.85 -2.42 -24.50
C GLU A 253 -3.04 -1.21 -24.12
N ALA A 254 -2.16 -1.34 -23.11
CA ALA A 254 -1.27 -0.25 -22.78
C ALA A 254 -0.71 0.03 -24.16
N GLU A 255 -1.22 1.09 -24.80
CA GLU A 255 -0.74 1.49 -26.12
C GLU A 255 0.72 1.45 -25.91
N ALA A 256 1.35 0.49 -26.55
CA ALA A 256 2.78 0.24 -26.37
C ALA A 256 3.31 1.63 -26.47
N ILE A 257 3.75 2.21 -25.34
CA ILE A 257 4.06 3.63 -25.26
C ILE A 257 4.86 3.81 -26.52
N LYS A 258 4.22 4.37 -27.56
CA LYS A 258 4.91 4.80 -28.75
C LYS A 258 5.75 5.91 -28.20
N ILE A 259 6.90 5.51 -27.64
CA ILE A 259 7.99 6.44 -27.47
C ILE A 259 8.16 6.95 -28.86
N ALA A 260 7.76 8.20 -29.07
CA ALA A 260 7.92 8.84 -30.34
C ALA A 260 9.35 8.56 -30.71
N ASP A 261 9.59 8.02 -31.90
CA ASP A 261 10.93 7.73 -32.39
C ASP A 261 11.53 9.10 -32.72
N ASP A 262 11.88 9.83 -31.65
CA ASP A 262 12.45 11.17 -31.66
C ASP A 262 13.96 11.13 -31.82
N GLY A 263 14.53 9.93 -32.06
CA GLY A 263 15.95 9.71 -32.17
C GLY A 263 16.70 9.63 -30.84
N THR A 264 15.98 9.64 -29.68
CA THR A 264 16.61 9.52 -28.35
C THR A 264 17.32 8.16 -28.22
N GLN A 265 18.59 8.19 -27.85
CA GLN A 265 19.42 7.01 -27.65
C GLN A 265 19.50 6.66 -26.14
N VAL A 266 19.86 5.41 -25.87
CA VAL A 266 19.98 4.92 -24.47
C VAL A 266 20.96 5.78 -23.67
N LYS A 267 22.07 6.20 -24.27
CA LYS A 267 23.09 7.06 -23.63
C LYS A 267 22.56 8.40 -23.12
N ASP A 268 21.46 8.89 -23.68
CA ASP A 268 20.88 10.18 -23.33
C ASP A 268 20.11 10.11 -22.01
N LEU A 269 19.65 8.90 -21.61
CA LEU A 269 18.83 8.66 -20.42
C LEU A 269 19.50 7.71 -19.40
N MET A 270 20.58 7.00 -19.77
CA MET A 270 21.24 6.08 -18.86
C MET A 270 21.91 6.79 -17.69
N HIS A 271 21.95 6.16 -16.53
CA HIS A 271 22.83 6.57 -15.45
C HIS A 271 24.26 6.12 -15.77
N ARG A 272 25.20 7.04 -15.64
CA ARG A 272 26.62 6.73 -15.85
C ARG A 272 27.20 6.04 -14.62
N GLY A 273 28.02 5.02 -14.88
CA GLY A 273 28.62 4.19 -13.86
C GLY A 273 27.73 3.02 -13.44
N ILE A 274 28.38 1.94 -13.03
CA ILE A 274 27.72 0.73 -12.58
C ILE A 274 28.11 0.47 -11.12
N ILE A 275 27.12 0.28 -10.26
CA ILE A 275 27.36 -0.19 -8.91
C ILE A 275 27.42 -1.71 -8.97
N SER A 276 28.58 -2.26 -8.66
CA SER A 276 28.88 -3.68 -8.83
C SER A 276 29.56 -4.28 -7.61
N CYS A 277 29.57 -5.60 -7.55
CA CYS A 277 30.35 -6.41 -6.62
C CYS A 277 31.07 -7.52 -7.38
N ALA A 278 32.04 -8.17 -6.73
CA ALA A 278 32.69 -9.37 -7.25
C ALA A 278 31.89 -10.64 -6.88
N PRO A 279 32.00 -11.75 -7.63
CA PRO A 279 31.36 -13.02 -7.27
C PRO A 279 31.78 -13.54 -5.89
N GLY A 280 33.00 -13.20 -5.45
CA GLY A 280 33.56 -13.57 -4.14
C GLY A 280 33.09 -12.73 -2.97
N ASP A 281 32.41 -11.61 -3.20
CA ASP A 281 31.91 -10.76 -2.11
C ASP A 281 30.81 -11.45 -1.33
N SER A 282 30.76 -11.20 -0.01
CA SER A 282 29.73 -11.79 0.83
C SER A 282 28.38 -11.10 0.63
N VAL A 283 27.30 -11.84 0.80
CA VAL A 283 25.92 -11.30 0.77
C VAL A 283 25.77 -10.13 1.76
N GLY A 284 26.48 -10.17 2.89
CA GLY A 284 26.52 -9.04 3.83
C GLY A 284 27.15 -7.77 3.24
N GLN A 285 28.21 -7.89 2.45
CA GLN A 285 28.82 -6.76 1.74
C GLN A 285 27.89 -6.24 0.63
N VAL A 286 27.29 -7.14 -0.14
CA VAL A 286 26.32 -6.75 -1.19
C VAL A 286 25.10 -6.04 -0.57
N ALA A 287 24.60 -6.52 0.57
CA ALA A 287 23.51 -5.84 1.30
C ALA A 287 23.90 -4.41 1.70
N LYS A 288 25.14 -4.23 2.16
CA LYS A 288 25.65 -2.91 2.51
C LYS A 288 25.75 -1.99 1.28
N ILE A 289 26.25 -2.49 0.16
CA ILE A 289 26.30 -1.74 -1.11
C ILE A 289 24.88 -1.28 -1.51
N MET A 290 23.88 -2.15 -1.39
CA MET A 290 22.49 -1.79 -1.71
C MET A 290 21.94 -0.69 -0.81
N VAL A 291 22.22 -0.77 0.49
CA VAL A 291 21.75 0.22 1.48
C VAL A 291 22.48 1.56 1.27
N ASP A 292 23.79 1.54 1.17
CA ASP A 292 24.61 2.76 1.06
C ASP A 292 24.34 3.55 -0.23
N ASN A 293 23.84 2.88 -1.27
CA ASN A 293 23.53 3.50 -2.57
C ASN A 293 22.01 3.58 -2.87
N GLU A 294 21.15 3.21 -1.92
CA GLU A 294 19.68 3.21 -2.07
C GLU A 294 19.17 2.43 -3.29
N ILE A 295 19.83 1.29 -3.61
CA ILE A 295 19.51 0.45 -4.77
C ILE A 295 18.96 -0.92 -4.35
N HIS A 296 18.21 -1.55 -5.25
CA HIS A 296 17.52 -2.84 -4.99
C HIS A 296 18.19 -4.03 -5.71
N ALA A 297 19.23 -3.78 -6.49
CA ALA A 297 20.02 -4.82 -7.14
C ALA A 297 21.43 -4.32 -7.43
N VAL A 298 22.39 -5.26 -7.42
CA VAL A 298 23.82 -5.01 -7.69
C VAL A 298 24.25 -5.93 -8.83
N VAL A 299 25.01 -5.41 -9.78
CA VAL A 299 25.58 -6.21 -10.87
C VAL A 299 26.82 -6.94 -10.37
N VAL A 300 26.92 -8.23 -10.66
CA VAL A 300 28.09 -9.03 -10.34
C VAL A 300 29.05 -8.97 -11.53
N MET A 301 30.26 -8.46 -11.29
CA MET A 301 31.29 -8.28 -12.30
C MET A 301 32.46 -9.25 -12.06
N ASP A 302 32.86 -9.96 -13.09
CA ASP A 302 34.02 -10.83 -13.05
C ASP A 302 34.93 -10.55 -14.28
N GLY A 303 36.18 -10.25 -14.04
CA GLY A 303 37.14 -9.94 -15.10
C GLY A 303 36.70 -8.81 -16.05
N GLY A 304 35.94 -7.81 -15.55
CA GLY A 304 35.42 -6.70 -16.34
C GLY A 304 34.12 -7.03 -17.11
N LYS A 305 33.57 -8.22 -16.93
CA LYS A 305 32.29 -8.65 -17.55
C LYS A 305 31.18 -8.77 -16.51
N ALA A 306 29.99 -8.35 -16.87
CA ALA A 306 28.78 -8.58 -16.06
C ALA A 306 28.38 -10.05 -16.19
N VAL A 307 28.49 -10.80 -15.08
CA VAL A 307 28.24 -12.25 -15.04
C VAL A 307 26.86 -12.59 -14.41
N GLY A 308 26.28 -11.68 -13.67
CA GLY A 308 24.98 -11.87 -13.04
C GLY A 308 24.48 -10.62 -12.32
N VAL A 309 23.33 -10.76 -11.67
CA VAL A 309 22.72 -9.71 -10.84
C VAL A 309 22.27 -10.33 -9.52
N VAL A 310 22.53 -9.65 -8.41
CA VAL A 310 21.98 -9.96 -7.09
C VAL A 310 20.91 -8.93 -6.77
N SER A 311 19.68 -9.37 -6.53
CA SER A 311 18.55 -8.55 -6.12
C SER A 311 18.20 -8.77 -4.64
N GLN A 312 17.33 -7.91 -4.09
CA GLN A 312 16.78 -8.13 -2.75
C GLN A 312 16.04 -9.48 -2.63
N THR A 313 15.40 -9.94 -3.71
CA THR A 313 14.73 -11.24 -3.74
C THR A 313 15.73 -12.38 -3.56
N ASP A 314 16.88 -12.32 -4.24
CA ASP A 314 17.93 -13.34 -4.10
C ASP A 314 18.49 -13.38 -2.67
N MET A 315 18.59 -12.25 -2.00
CA MET A 315 18.99 -12.18 -0.59
C MET A 315 17.96 -12.78 0.35
N VAL A 316 16.67 -12.60 0.08
CA VAL A 316 15.60 -13.24 0.84
C VAL A 316 15.64 -14.76 0.66
N LEU A 317 15.79 -15.23 -0.58
CA LEU A 317 15.92 -16.66 -0.89
C LEU A 317 17.18 -17.28 -0.26
N ALA A 318 18.29 -16.54 -0.20
CA ALA A 318 19.51 -17.00 0.48
C ALA A 318 19.32 -17.31 1.96
N ARG A 319 18.28 -16.74 2.61
CA ARG A 319 17.95 -17.00 4.01
C ARG A 319 17.10 -18.26 4.21
N GLN A 320 16.56 -18.84 3.16
CA GLN A 320 15.72 -20.01 3.29
C GLN A 320 16.48 -21.19 3.87
N GLY A 321 16.05 -21.69 5.04
CA GLY A 321 16.69 -22.78 5.75
C GLY A 321 18.05 -22.47 6.39
N ARG A 322 18.45 -21.18 6.50
CA ARG A 322 19.74 -20.74 7.04
C ARG A 322 19.60 -19.69 8.14
N THR A 323 20.55 -19.63 9.04
CA THR A 323 20.65 -18.53 10.01
C THR A 323 21.07 -17.23 9.31
N SER A 324 20.83 -16.09 9.95
CA SER A 324 21.24 -14.78 9.41
C SER A 324 22.75 -14.69 9.16
N GLU A 325 23.54 -15.32 10.01
CA GLU A 325 25.01 -15.35 9.88
C GLU A 325 25.45 -16.20 8.70
N GLN A 326 24.87 -17.40 8.55
CA GLN A 326 25.14 -18.27 7.41
C GLN A 326 24.76 -17.60 6.08
N ALA A 327 23.59 -16.97 6.01
CA ALA A 327 23.17 -16.28 4.80
C ALA A 327 24.07 -15.10 4.46
N ARG A 328 24.52 -14.32 5.44
CA ARG A 328 25.44 -13.19 5.22
C ARG A 328 26.83 -13.63 4.75
N ALA A 329 27.25 -14.82 5.13
CA ALA A 329 28.56 -15.37 4.74
C ALA A 329 28.56 -16.00 3.34
N MET A 330 27.42 -16.26 2.72
CA MET A 330 27.34 -16.75 1.35
C MET A 330 27.98 -15.75 0.38
N LYS A 331 28.42 -16.25 -0.78
CA LYS A 331 29.03 -15.43 -1.80
C LYS A 331 27.98 -14.89 -2.78
N ALA A 332 28.22 -13.72 -3.34
CA ALA A 332 27.37 -13.13 -4.37
C ALA A 332 27.16 -14.08 -5.55
N GLY A 333 28.23 -14.77 -5.97
CA GLY A 333 28.18 -15.76 -7.03
C GLY A 333 27.28 -16.96 -6.74
N ASP A 334 27.07 -17.31 -5.47
CA ASP A 334 26.23 -18.45 -5.07
C ASP A 334 24.74 -18.15 -5.14
N ILE A 335 24.38 -16.85 -5.08
CA ILE A 335 22.97 -16.40 -4.99
C ILE A 335 22.53 -15.56 -6.18
N MET A 336 23.46 -15.10 -7.03
CA MET A 336 23.13 -14.27 -8.18
C MET A 336 22.24 -15.01 -9.19
N THR A 337 21.35 -14.27 -9.82
CA THR A 337 20.76 -14.71 -11.07
C THR A 337 21.82 -14.61 -12.17
N PRO A 338 22.23 -15.73 -12.80
CA PRO A 338 23.29 -15.70 -13.80
C PRO A 338 22.84 -15.02 -15.09
N GLY A 339 23.79 -14.32 -15.72
CA GLY A 339 23.54 -13.54 -16.93
C GLY A 339 22.97 -12.16 -16.66
N CYS A 340 23.32 -11.21 -17.52
CA CYS A 340 22.75 -9.87 -17.52
C CYS A 340 22.15 -9.62 -18.89
N ALA A 341 20.94 -9.09 -18.92
CA ALA A 341 20.45 -8.50 -20.16
C ALA A 341 21.18 -7.18 -20.38
N THR A 342 21.79 -7.06 -21.52
CA THR A 342 22.59 -5.89 -21.90
C THR A 342 22.01 -5.23 -23.14
N CYS A 343 22.26 -3.94 -23.29
CA CYS A 343 22.04 -3.20 -24.53
C CYS A 343 23.18 -2.23 -24.80
N ASP A 344 23.36 -1.85 -26.07
CA ASP A 344 24.32 -0.85 -26.46
C ASP A 344 23.84 0.56 -26.13
N ALA A 345 24.76 1.45 -25.77
CA ALA A 345 24.45 2.84 -25.40
C ALA A 345 23.90 3.66 -26.58
N ASN A 346 24.24 3.28 -27.82
CA ASN A 346 23.89 4.03 -29.01
C ASN A 346 22.65 3.54 -29.76
N ILE A 347 21.96 2.51 -29.25
CA ILE A 347 20.69 2.07 -29.84
C ILE A 347 19.55 3.05 -29.45
N LEU A 348 18.50 3.05 -30.27
CA LEU A 348 17.30 3.83 -29.98
C LEU A 348 16.58 3.31 -28.71
N LEU A 349 16.05 4.22 -27.93
CA LEU A 349 15.39 3.90 -26.67
C LEU A 349 14.19 2.94 -26.83
N SER A 350 13.56 2.93 -27.99
CA SER A 350 12.44 2.02 -28.31
C SER A 350 12.83 0.54 -28.28
N GLU A 351 14.07 0.18 -28.59
CA GLU A 351 14.52 -1.21 -28.59
C GLU A 351 14.63 -1.81 -27.19
N PRO A 352 15.39 -1.20 -26.23
CA PRO A 352 15.47 -1.72 -24.87
C PRO A 352 14.13 -1.66 -24.13
N VAL A 353 13.28 -0.67 -24.41
CA VAL A 353 11.92 -0.62 -23.82
C VAL A 353 11.09 -1.82 -24.27
N SER A 354 11.12 -2.17 -25.56
CA SER A 354 10.45 -3.35 -26.08
C SER A 354 11.00 -4.65 -25.44
N LEU A 355 12.31 -4.74 -25.27
CA LEU A 355 12.99 -5.87 -24.62
C LEU A 355 12.56 -6.00 -23.14
N MET A 356 12.57 -4.87 -22.42
CA MET A 356 12.20 -4.82 -21.00
C MET A 356 10.72 -5.19 -20.80
N THR A 357 9.84 -4.64 -21.63
CA THR A 357 8.39 -4.90 -21.56
C THR A 357 8.09 -6.36 -21.92
N GLY A 358 8.66 -6.87 -23.02
CA GLY A 358 8.43 -8.24 -23.47
C GLY A 358 8.94 -9.32 -22.51
N ARG A 359 10.02 -9.03 -21.77
CA ARG A 359 10.62 -9.95 -20.78
C ARG A 359 10.24 -9.61 -19.33
N ARG A 360 9.38 -8.62 -19.10
CA ARG A 360 8.99 -8.13 -17.76
C ARG A 360 10.19 -7.77 -16.89
N MET A 361 11.19 -7.13 -17.50
CA MET A 361 12.42 -6.74 -16.83
C MET A 361 12.36 -5.26 -16.44
N HIS A 362 12.89 -4.95 -15.27
CA HIS A 362 12.89 -3.58 -14.76
C HIS A 362 14.21 -2.84 -14.99
N ARG A 363 15.25 -3.53 -15.46
CA ARG A 363 16.61 -2.97 -15.63
C ARG A 363 17.36 -3.68 -16.75
N LEU A 364 18.19 -2.91 -17.44
CA LEU A 364 19.17 -3.39 -18.41
C LEU A 364 20.55 -2.83 -18.05
N VAL A 365 21.59 -3.59 -18.30
CA VAL A 365 22.97 -3.13 -18.19
C VAL A 365 23.34 -2.56 -19.53
N VAL A 366 23.78 -1.28 -19.56
CA VAL A 366 24.27 -0.64 -20.79
C VAL A 366 25.74 -0.94 -20.93
N THR A 367 26.13 -1.43 -22.08
CA THR A 367 27.51 -1.71 -22.46
C THR A 367 27.96 -0.77 -23.60
N GLU A 368 29.22 -0.38 -23.61
CA GLU A 368 29.82 0.34 -24.72
C GLU A 368 30.24 -0.63 -25.83
#